data_a1e157da84b135ce50aa11ec8ae19281
#
_entry.id   a1e157da84b135ce50aa11ec8ae19281
#
_cell.length_a   1.000
_cell.length_b   1.000
_cell.length_c   1.000
_cell.angle_alpha   90.00
_cell.angle_beta   90.00
_cell.angle_gamma   90.00
#
_symmetry.space_group_name_H-M   'P 1'
#
loop_
_entity.id
_entity.type
_entity.pdbx_description
1 polymer ?
#
loop_
_entity_poly.entity_id
_entity_poly.type
_entity_poly.pdbx_seq_one_letter_code
_entity_poly.pdbx_strand_id
1 'polypeptide(L)'
;MNIIKYLKDENDKTIKVEWQVIPTTPNDERGYEIEGQEGKWLTIVSTFAEDAGNNILSINPYTNPGLSKYTELTEEEYNEIQEQKRIEEEKLAAQQEKQNHIYDLKNSISYYEELIKKQSKILTAVKSGIIYEGDLELMTALHNFTEESLEQTKETLSNIKKELEELEPVNGE
;
A
#
# COMPACT_ATOMS: atom_id res chain seq x y z
N MET A 1 -0.31 -23.79 28.58
CA MET A 1 0.16 -24.42 27.33
C MET A 1 -0.57 -23.75 26.20
N ASN A 2 0.10 -23.53 25.06
CA ASN A 2 -0.53 -22.91 23.89
C ASN A 2 -0.64 -23.95 22.79
N ILE A 3 -1.77 -23.94 22.08
CA ILE A 3 -2.01 -24.74 20.89
C ILE A 3 -2.11 -23.74 19.75
N ILE A 4 -1.28 -23.90 18.74
CA ILE A 4 -1.25 -23.04 17.56
C ILE A 4 -1.67 -23.89 16.37
N LYS A 5 -2.57 -23.35 15.56
CA LYS A 5 -2.91 -23.91 14.25
C LYS A 5 -2.85 -22.81 13.20
N TYR A 6 -2.35 -23.17 12.04
CA TYR A 6 -2.34 -22.35 10.85
C TYR A 6 -3.40 -22.90 9.90
N LEU A 7 -4.33 -22.04 9.51
CA LEU A 7 -5.53 -22.43 8.79
C LEU A 7 -5.64 -21.61 7.50
N LYS A 8 -6.23 -22.22 6.48
CA LYS A 8 -6.60 -21.55 5.23
C LYS A 8 -8.08 -21.78 4.95
N ASP A 9 -8.83 -20.72 4.70
CA ASP A 9 -10.25 -20.80 4.38
C ASP A 9 -10.47 -21.08 2.86
N GLU A 10 -11.73 -21.19 2.47
CA GLU A 10 -12.16 -21.44 1.08
C GLU A 10 -11.82 -20.30 0.10
N ASN A 11 -11.47 -19.12 0.62
CA ASN A 11 -11.06 -17.96 -0.17
C ASN A 11 -9.52 -17.76 -0.15
N ASP A 12 -8.76 -18.79 0.21
CA ASP A 12 -7.29 -18.75 0.36
C ASP A 12 -6.78 -17.75 1.41
N LYS A 13 -7.67 -17.28 2.30
CA LYS A 13 -7.27 -16.43 3.42
C LYS A 13 -6.62 -17.30 4.49
N THR A 14 -5.41 -16.93 4.88
CA THR A 14 -4.65 -17.61 5.93
C THR A 14 -4.91 -16.99 7.29
N ILE A 15 -5.00 -17.83 8.32
CA ILE A 15 -5.35 -17.44 9.68
C ILE A 15 -4.45 -18.21 10.64
N LYS A 16 -3.81 -17.50 11.58
CA LYS A 16 -3.12 -18.12 12.70
C LYS A 16 -4.02 -18.05 13.92
N VAL A 17 -4.30 -19.19 14.52
CA VAL A 17 -5.13 -19.27 15.74
C VAL A 17 -4.29 -19.85 16.86
N GLU A 18 -4.34 -19.20 18.01
CA GLU A 18 -3.66 -19.62 19.23
C GLU A 18 -4.69 -19.78 20.35
N TRP A 19 -4.75 -20.98 20.92
CA TRP A 19 -5.55 -21.27 22.10
C TRP A 19 -4.64 -21.40 23.31
N GLN A 20 -4.91 -20.62 24.32
CA GLN A 20 -4.31 -20.79 25.63
C GLN A 20 -5.12 -21.78 26.44
N VAL A 21 -4.50 -22.90 26.81
CA VAL A 21 -5.17 -24.00 27.49
C VAL A 21 -4.49 -24.34 28.80
N ILE A 22 -5.28 -24.79 29.78
CA ILE A 22 -4.81 -25.31 31.09
C ILE A 22 -5.30 -26.71 31.29
N PRO A 23 -4.57 -27.59 32.01
CA PRO A 23 -5.04 -28.87 32.42
C PRO A 23 -6.27 -28.73 33.32
N THR A 24 -7.24 -29.62 33.13
CA THR A 24 -8.46 -29.68 33.93
C THR A 24 -8.86 -31.13 34.26
N THR A 25 -10.06 -31.35 34.75
CA THR A 25 -10.59 -32.66 35.11
C THR A 25 -11.89 -32.95 34.34
N PRO A 26 -12.32 -34.21 34.25
CA PRO A 26 -13.60 -34.57 33.62
C PRO A 26 -14.84 -33.88 34.23
N ASN A 27 -14.72 -33.35 35.44
CA ASN A 27 -15.80 -32.67 36.14
C ASN A 27 -15.93 -31.17 35.79
N ASP A 28 -15.01 -30.62 35.01
CA ASP A 28 -15.11 -29.24 34.53
C ASP A 28 -16.06 -29.19 33.33
N GLU A 29 -17.18 -28.48 33.43
CA GLU A 29 -18.20 -28.35 32.39
C GLU A 29 -17.63 -27.73 31.09
N ARG A 30 -16.48 -27.04 31.18
CA ARG A 30 -15.77 -26.43 30.04
C ARG A 30 -14.58 -27.26 29.58
N GLY A 31 -14.34 -28.39 30.28
CA GLY A 31 -13.26 -29.30 29.94
C GLY A 31 -13.59 -30.19 28.75
N TYR A 32 -12.59 -30.53 27.99
CA TYR A 32 -12.66 -31.52 26.91
C TYR A 32 -11.43 -32.41 26.94
N GLU A 33 -11.63 -33.67 26.58
CA GLU A 33 -10.56 -34.67 26.52
C GLU A 33 -9.75 -34.47 25.25
N ILE A 34 -8.41 -34.61 25.36
CA ILE A 34 -7.51 -34.49 24.21
C ILE A 34 -7.66 -35.75 23.37
N GLU A 35 -7.97 -35.58 22.09
CA GLU A 35 -8.04 -36.70 21.14
C GLU A 35 -6.71 -37.50 21.13
N GLY A 36 -6.80 -38.81 21.27
CA GLY A 36 -5.63 -39.70 21.31
C GLY A 36 -4.85 -39.72 22.64
N GLN A 37 -5.30 -38.99 23.66
CA GLN A 37 -4.65 -38.96 24.97
C GLN A 37 -5.70 -39.20 26.10
N GLU A 38 -6.22 -40.43 26.18
CA GLU A 38 -7.22 -40.78 27.19
C GLU A 38 -6.87 -40.33 28.61
N GLY A 39 -7.82 -39.73 29.28
CA GLY A 39 -7.68 -39.24 30.65
C GLY A 39 -6.99 -37.88 30.78
N LYS A 40 -6.58 -37.23 29.67
CA LYS A 40 -6.04 -35.85 29.70
C LYS A 40 -7.10 -34.86 29.26
N TRP A 41 -7.48 -34.01 30.20
CA TRP A 41 -8.50 -32.99 30.02
C TRP A 41 -7.90 -31.58 30.01
N LEU A 42 -8.37 -30.73 29.12
CA LEU A 42 -7.97 -29.33 29.01
C LEU A 42 -9.19 -28.40 29.02
N THR A 43 -8.97 -27.18 29.48
CA THR A 43 -9.92 -26.05 29.33
C THR A 43 -9.28 -24.92 28.59
N ILE A 44 -10.00 -24.33 27.63
CA ILE A 44 -9.57 -23.11 26.93
C ILE A 44 -9.79 -21.91 27.86
N VAL A 45 -8.74 -21.16 28.09
CA VAL A 45 -8.76 -19.92 28.88
C VAL A 45 -8.92 -18.70 28.00
N SER A 46 -8.23 -18.69 26.87
CA SER A 46 -8.33 -17.62 25.89
C SER A 46 -8.05 -18.13 24.48
N THR A 47 -8.59 -17.45 23.48
CA THR A 47 -8.35 -17.69 22.06
C THR A 47 -7.93 -16.38 21.42
N PHE A 48 -6.84 -16.42 20.69
CA PHE A 48 -6.36 -15.32 19.87
C PHE A 48 -6.29 -15.78 18.41
N ALA A 49 -6.79 -14.97 17.49
CA ALA A 49 -6.72 -15.25 16.08
C ALA A 49 -6.33 -13.98 15.31
N GLU A 50 -5.26 -14.06 14.56
CA GLU A 50 -4.87 -13.01 13.63
C GLU A 50 -5.78 -13.06 12.40
N ASP A 51 -6.30 -11.89 11.99
CA ASP A 51 -7.14 -11.70 10.79
C ASP A 51 -8.44 -12.50 10.73
N ALA A 52 -8.89 -13.06 11.86
CA ALA A 52 -10.13 -13.82 11.89
C ALA A 52 -11.33 -12.95 12.27
N GLY A 53 -12.41 -13.10 11.53
CA GLY A 53 -13.71 -12.65 12.01
C GLY A 53 -14.12 -13.41 13.29
N ASN A 54 -15.03 -12.84 14.07
CA ASN A 54 -15.45 -13.33 15.41
C ASN A 54 -15.84 -14.82 15.48
N ASN A 55 -16.08 -15.49 14.35
CA ASN A 55 -16.55 -16.88 14.33
C ASN A 55 -15.46 -17.91 14.68
N ILE A 56 -14.19 -17.60 14.51
CA ILE A 56 -13.06 -18.51 14.83
C ILE A 56 -12.78 -18.55 16.35
N LEU A 57 -13.04 -17.45 17.05
CA LEU A 57 -12.75 -17.33 18.48
C LEU A 57 -13.54 -18.33 19.35
N SER A 58 -14.66 -18.85 18.84
CA SER A 58 -15.50 -19.85 19.54
C SER A 58 -15.18 -21.30 19.17
N ILE A 59 -14.21 -21.54 18.28
CA ILE A 59 -13.87 -22.88 17.79
C ILE A 59 -12.95 -23.59 18.80
N ASN A 60 -13.35 -24.81 19.17
CA ASN A 60 -12.51 -25.70 19.97
C ASN A 60 -11.51 -26.42 19.05
N PRO A 61 -10.18 -26.42 19.33
CA PRO A 61 -9.18 -27.02 18.47
C PRO A 61 -9.28 -28.55 18.28
N TYR A 62 -10.03 -29.23 19.18
CA TYR A 62 -10.08 -30.69 19.18
C TYR A 62 -11.42 -31.28 18.75
N THR A 63 -12.54 -30.62 19.00
CA THR A 63 -13.87 -31.23 18.86
C THR A 63 -14.83 -30.45 17.97
N ASN A 64 -14.42 -29.35 17.41
CA ASN A 64 -15.34 -28.49 16.67
C ASN A 64 -15.39 -28.80 15.17
N PRO A 65 -16.56 -29.26 14.66
CA PRO A 65 -16.73 -29.45 13.20
C PRO A 65 -16.53 -28.17 12.38
N GLY A 66 -16.48 -27.01 13.02
CA GLY A 66 -16.16 -25.73 12.39
C GLY A 66 -14.78 -25.68 11.75
N LEU A 67 -13.80 -26.43 12.27
CA LEU A 67 -12.47 -26.54 11.65
C LEU A 67 -12.50 -27.27 10.31
N SER A 68 -13.48 -28.13 10.03
CA SER A 68 -13.60 -28.83 8.76
C SER A 68 -13.78 -27.93 7.54
N LYS A 69 -14.09 -26.64 7.75
CA LYS A 69 -14.17 -25.61 6.70
C LYS A 69 -12.82 -25.01 6.34
N TYR A 70 -11.77 -25.34 7.09
CA TYR A 70 -10.43 -24.83 6.91
C TYR A 70 -9.49 -25.97 6.53
N THR A 71 -8.52 -25.64 5.70
CA THR A 71 -7.36 -26.52 5.46
C THR A 71 -6.29 -26.15 6.49
N GLU A 72 -5.83 -27.15 7.24
CA GLU A 72 -4.74 -26.96 8.19
C GLU A 72 -3.42 -26.91 7.39
N LEU A 73 -2.60 -25.92 7.68
CA LEU A 73 -1.29 -25.70 7.09
C LEU A 73 -0.21 -26.05 8.10
N THR A 74 0.97 -26.40 7.62
CA THR A 74 2.19 -26.37 8.44
C THR A 74 2.60 -24.91 8.71
N GLU A 75 3.47 -24.70 9.69
CA GLU A 75 4.03 -23.38 9.97
C GLU A 75 4.85 -22.85 8.79
N GLU A 76 5.58 -23.73 8.12
CA GLU A 76 6.37 -23.40 6.95
C GLU A 76 5.49 -22.93 5.79
N GLU A 77 4.42 -23.68 5.46
CA GLU A 77 3.47 -23.31 4.41
C GLU A 77 2.78 -21.97 4.71
N TYR A 78 2.39 -21.75 5.96
CA TYR A 78 1.80 -20.47 6.39
C TYR A 78 2.79 -19.32 6.18
N ASN A 79 4.03 -19.48 6.63
CA ASN A 79 5.07 -18.45 6.53
C ASN A 79 5.42 -18.15 5.05
N GLU A 80 5.48 -19.17 4.19
CA GLU A 80 5.70 -18.99 2.76
C GLU A 80 4.58 -18.17 2.11
N ILE A 81 3.31 -18.44 2.44
CA ILE A 81 2.16 -17.68 1.94
C ILE A 81 2.22 -16.24 2.43
N GLN A 82 2.56 -15.99 3.70
CA GLN A 82 2.68 -14.64 4.24
C GLN A 82 3.79 -13.85 3.55
N GLU A 83 4.93 -14.48 3.31
CA GLU A 83 6.04 -13.84 2.62
C GLU A 83 5.70 -13.51 1.16
N GLN A 84 5.00 -14.40 0.46
CA GLN A 84 4.52 -14.12 -0.91
C GLN A 84 3.55 -12.94 -0.95
N LYS A 85 2.61 -12.86 -0.01
CA LYS A 85 1.68 -11.72 0.12
C LYS A 85 2.44 -10.41 0.36
N ARG A 86 3.41 -10.42 1.28
CA ARG A 86 4.24 -9.25 1.57
C ARG A 86 4.99 -8.74 0.33
N ILE A 87 5.59 -9.68 -0.43
CA ILE A 87 6.29 -9.34 -1.69
C ILE A 87 5.33 -8.77 -2.73
N GLU A 88 4.12 -9.31 -2.84
CA GLU A 88 3.11 -8.84 -3.79
C GLU A 88 2.59 -7.45 -3.40
N GLU A 89 2.32 -7.22 -2.11
CA GLU A 89 1.93 -5.91 -1.58
C GLU A 89 3.02 -4.85 -1.79
N GLU A 90 4.28 -5.19 -1.55
CA GLU A 90 5.42 -4.30 -1.82
C GLU A 90 5.55 -3.95 -3.32
N LYS A 91 5.35 -4.92 -4.21
CA LYS A 91 5.35 -4.68 -5.66
C LYS A 91 4.20 -3.77 -6.07
N LEU A 92 3.01 -4.00 -5.53
CA LEU A 92 1.83 -3.17 -5.82
C LEU A 92 2.03 -1.74 -5.32
N ALA A 93 2.55 -1.58 -4.10
CA ALA A 93 2.86 -0.27 -3.54
C ALA A 93 3.89 0.49 -4.40
N ALA A 94 4.97 -0.18 -4.81
CA ALA A 94 5.99 0.41 -5.69
C ALA A 94 5.42 0.80 -7.07
N GLN A 95 4.50 0.01 -7.61
CA GLN A 95 3.81 0.36 -8.87
C GLN A 95 2.92 1.59 -8.70
N GLN A 96 2.16 1.68 -7.60
CA GLN A 96 1.31 2.84 -7.30
C GLN A 96 2.13 4.10 -7.11
N GLU A 97 3.25 4.02 -6.37
CA GLU A 97 4.16 5.14 -6.17
C GLU A 97 4.73 5.64 -7.51
N LYS A 98 5.17 4.73 -8.37
CA LYS A 98 5.64 5.06 -9.72
C LYS A 98 4.55 5.75 -10.54
N GLN A 99 3.31 5.26 -10.52
CA GLN A 99 2.21 5.87 -11.25
C GLN A 99 1.85 7.27 -10.73
N ASN A 100 1.86 7.46 -9.42
CA ASN A 100 1.64 8.76 -8.80
C ASN A 100 2.74 9.75 -9.23
N HIS A 101 3.99 9.31 -9.21
CA HIS A 101 5.12 10.15 -9.65
C HIS A 101 5.00 10.56 -11.13
N ILE A 102 4.64 9.62 -12.01
CA ILE A 102 4.36 9.91 -13.43
C ILE A 102 3.23 10.95 -13.58
N TYR A 103 2.17 10.82 -12.79
CA TYR A 103 1.07 11.78 -12.81
C TYR A 103 1.51 13.18 -12.39
N ASP A 104 2.32 13.29 -11.33
CA ASP A 104 2.86 14.56 -10.83
C ASP A 104 3.79 15.22 -11.84
N LEU A 105 4.64 14.43 -12.52
CA LEU A 105 5.49 14.93 -13.60
C LEU A 105 4.67 15.47 -14.78
N LYS A 106 3.61 14.79 -15.20
CA LYS A 106 2.71 15.24 -16.27
C LYS A 106 2.01 16.57 -15.93
N ASN A 107 1.56 16.70 -14.69
CA ASN A 107 0.97 17.95 -14.20
C ASN A 107 2.00 19.08 -14.18
N SER A 108 3.23 18.79 -13.74
CA SER A 108 4.32 19.74 -13.73
C SER A 108 4.69 20.20 -15.14
N ILE A 109 4.74 19.29 -16.11
CA ILE A 109 4.97 19.63 -17.53
C ILE A 109 3.92 20.62 -18.02
N SER A 110 2.64 20.34 -17.78
CA SER A 110 1.54 21.23 -18.19
C SER A 110 1.67 22.62 -17.56
N TYR A 111 1.99 22.67 -16.27
CA TYR A 111 2.22 23.93 -15.56
C TYR A 111 3.38 24.73 -16.16
N TYR A 112 4.53 24.11 -16.38
CA TYR A 112 5.71 24.79 -16.92
C TYR A 112 5.51 25.23 -18.37
N GLU A 113 4.80 24.47 -19.20
CA GLU A 113 4.44 24.86 -20.56
C GLU A 113 3.56 26.11 -20.60
N GLU A 114 2.58 26.19 -19.69
CA GLU A 114 1.75 27.40 -19.54
C GLU A 114 2.56 28.59 -19.02
N LEU A 115 3.47 28.36 -18.07
CA LEU A 115 4.34 29.40 -17.52
C LEU A 115 5.25 29.97 -18.61
N ILE A 116 5.88 29.12 -19.42
CA ILE A 116 6.71 29.54 -20.55
C ILE A 116 5.90 30.40 -21.55
N LYS A 117 4.66 30.00 -21.87
CA LYS A 117 3.77 30.79 -22.73
C LYS A 117 3.50 32.18 -22.16
N LYS A 118 3.23 32.28 -20.86
CA LYS A 118 3.01 33.57 -20.16
C LYS A 118 4.27 34.41 -20.16
N GLN A 119 5.41 33.87 -19.76
CA GLN A 119 6.70 34.55 -19.74
C GLN A 119 7.07 35.06 -21.13
N SER A 120 6.95 34.25 -22.17
CA SER A 120 7.27 34.62 -23.56
C SER A 120 6.37 35.75 -24.06
N LYS A 121 5.05 35.73 -23.74
CA LYS A 121 4.14 36.83 -24.10
C LYS A 121 4.54 38.15 -23.44
N ILE A 122 4.86 38.12 -22.14
CA ILE A 122 5.27 39.30 -21.39
C ILE A 122 6.57 39.87 -21.98
N LEU A 123 7.60 39.04 -22.18
CA LEU A 123 8.87 39.47 -22.74
C LEU A 123 8.71 40.03 -24.16
N THR A 124 7.82 39.48 -24.98
CA THR A 124 7.50 40.00 -26.31
C THR A 124 6.84 41.36 -26.23
N ALA A 125 5.88 41.55 -25.32
CA ALA A 125 5.21 42.84 -25.10
C ALA A 125 6.19 43.92 -24.62
N VAL A 126 7.11 43.55 -23.72
CA VAL A 126 8.20 44.46 -23.28
C VAL A 126 9.08 44.90 -24.45
N LYS A 127 9.57 43.94 -25.25
CA LYS A 127 10.46 44.21 -26.38
C LYS A 127 9.80 45.06 -27.49
N SER A 128 8.49 44.92 -27.66
CA SER A 128 7.72 45.69 -28.64
C SER A 128 7.29 47.08 -28.16
N GLY A 129 7.62 47.47 -26.94
CA GLY A 129 7.25 48.77 -26.39
C GLY A 129 5.73 48.98 -26.18
N ILE A 130 4.93 47.91 -26.16
CA ILE A 130 3.46 47.96 -26.02
C ILE A 130 3.05 48.18 -24.56
N ILE A 131 3.99 48.31 -23.63
CA ILE A 131 3.69 48.47 -22.21
C ILE A 131 3.38 49.92 -21.91
N TYR A 132 2.16 50.16 -21.48
CA TYR A 132 1.78 51.47 -20.98
C TYR A 132 2.25 51.62 -19.52
N GLU A 133 2.89 52.78 -19.21
CA GLU A 133 3.17 53.14 -17.83
C GLU A 133 1.83 53.24 -17.07
N GLY A 134 1.54 52.30 -16.19
CA GLY A 134 0.32 52.28 -15.38
C GLY A 134 -0.34 50.94 -15.21
N ASP A 135 0.10 49.90 -15.93
CA ASP A 135 -0.36 48.53 -15.73
C ASP A 135 0.46 47.84 -14.63
N LEU A 136 -0.03 47.94 -13.36
CA LEU A 136 0.65 47.45 -12.18
C LEU A 136 0.83 45.94 -12.21
N GLU A 137 -0.12 45.19 -12.77
CA GLU A 137 -0.01 43.72 -12.93
C GLU A 137 1.10 43.34 -13.91
N LEU A 138 1.19 44.05 -15.04
CA LEU A 138 2.22 43.86 -16.03
C LEU A 138 3.60 44.25 -15.51
N MET A 139 3.70 45.34 -14.77
CA MET A 139 4.96 45.79 -14.14
C MET A 139 5.43 44.81 -13.06
N THR A 140 4.53 44.24 -12.29
CA THR A 140 4.84 43.18 -11.30
C THR A 140 5.30 41.90 -12.01
N ALA A 141 4.63 41.49 -13.08
CA ALA A 141 5.02 40.34 -13.87
C ALA A 141 6.40 40.53 -14.54
N LEU A 142 6.71 41.73 -15.03
CA LEU A 142 8.01 42.08 -15.63
C LEU A 142 9.16 42.01 -14.65
N HIS A 143 8.92 42.34 -13.38
CA HIS A 143 9.94 42.22 -12.34
C HIS A 143 10.33 40.79 -12.07
N ASN A 144 9.39 39.86 -12.28
CA ASN A 144 9.54 38.43 -12.01
C ASN A 144 9.94 37.62 -13.25
N PHE A 145 9.76 38.15 -14.48
CA PHE A 145 10.02 37.44 -15.72
C PHE A 145 11.12 38.12 -16.55
N THR A 146 12.34 37.63 -16.41
CA THR A 146 13.49 38.01 -17.21
C THR A 146 13.75 36.95 -18.28
N GLU A 147 14.62 37.27 -19.29
CA GLU A 147 15.09 36.28 -20.25
C GLU A 147 15.79 35.12 -19.55
N GLU A 148 16.54 35.39 -18.50
CA GLU A 148 17.23 34.37 -17.69
C GLU A 148 16.22 33.46 -16.98
N SER A 149 15.15 34.02 -16.38
CA SER A 149 14.12 33.23 -15.75
C SER A 149 13.34 32.38 -16.76
N LEU A 150 13.17 32.83 -18.00
CA LEU A 150 12.56 32.03 -19.06
C LEU A 150 13.44 30.84 -19.45
N GLU A 151 14.74 31.04 -19.59
CA GLU A 151 15.66 29.94 -19.90
C GLU A 151 15.75 28.92 -18.77
N GLN A 152 15.79 29.36 -17.50
CA GLN A 152 15.71 28.47 -16.32
C GLN A 152 14.42 27.64 -16.31
N THR A 153 13.28 28.26 -16.66
CA THR A 153 11.99 27.56 -16.73
C THR A 153 12.00 26.50 -17.84
N LYS A 154 12.60 26.78 -19.00
CA LYS A 154 12.74 25.81 -20.09
C LYS A 154 13.68 24.66 -19.73
N GLU A 155 14.78 24.95 -19.04
CA GLU A 155 15.71 23.92 -18.55
C GLU A 155 15.01 23.00 -17.56
N THR A 156 14.26 23.55 -16.60
CA THR A 156 13.44 22.77 -15.65
C THR A 156 12.46 21.86 -16.38
N LEU A 157 11.72 22.40 -17.36
CA LEU A 157 10.80 21.60 -18.18
C LEU A 157 11.52 20.47 -18.93
N SER A 158 12.70 20.75 -19.49
CA SER A 158 13.50 19.73 -20.17
C SER A 158 13.92 18.59 -19.24
N ASN A 159 14.31 18.93 -18.01
CA ASN A 159 14.71 17.92 -17.02
C ASN A 159 13.52 17.06 -16.58
N ILE A 160 12.36 17.66 -16.34
CA ILE A 160 11.12 16.93 -15.99
C ILE A 160 10.71 15.98 -17.13
N LYS A 161 10.82 16.43 -18.40
CA LYS A 161 10.50 15.56 -19.56
C LYS A 161 11.45 14.37 -19.67
N LYS A 162 12.73 14.55 -19.41
CA LYS A 162 13.71 13.45 -19.38
C LYS A 162 13.39 12.45 -18.28
N GLU A 163 13.06 12.92 -17.08
CA GLU A 163 12.68 12.06 -15.96
C GLU A 163 11.43 11.26 -16.29
N LEU A 164 10.44 11.86 -16.95
CA LEU A 164 9.23 11.15 -17.39
C LEU A 164 9.56 10.08 -18.45
N GLU A 165 10.44 10.38 -19.42
CA GLU A 165 10.88 9.41 -20.43
C GLU A 165 11.61 8.20 -19.82
N GLU A 166 12.39 8.41 -18.74
CA GLU A 166 13.05 7.32 -18.01
C GLU A 166 12.05 6.42 -17.27
N LEU A 167 10.96 7.00 -16.76
CA LEU A 167 9.92 6.27 -16.04
C LEU A 167 8.90 5.57 -16.96
N GLU A 168 8.61 6.17 -18.11
CA GLU A 168 7.77 5.61 -19.17
C GLU A 168 8.65 5.34 -20.41
N PRO A 169 9.52 4.31 -20.38
CA PRO A 169 10.26 3.98 -21.59
C PRO A 169 9.24 3.68 -22.68
N VAL A 170 9.38 4.39 -23.80
CA VAL A 170 8.55 4.16 -24.99
C VAL A 170 8.61 2.67 -25.28
N ASN A 171 7.49 1.95 -25.12
CA ASN A 171 7.37 0.59 -25.60
C ASN A 171 7.57 0.61 -27.12
N GLY A 172 8.82 0.58 -27.50
CA GLY A 172 9.24 0.35 -28.86
C GLY A 172 9.35 -1.14 -29.09
N GLU A 173 8.38 -1.65 -29.84
CA GLU A 173 8.32 -2.95 -30.48
C GLU A 173 8.16 -4.20 -29.60
#